data_1bdf45884e8704eddd41dfa938a16e22
#
_entry.id   1bdf45884e8704eddd41dfa938a16e22
#
_cell.length_a   1.000
_cell.length_b   1.000
_cell.length_c   1.000
_cell.angle_alpha   90.00
_cell.angle_beta   90.00
_cell.angle_gamma   90.00
#
_symmetry.space_group_name_H-M   'P 1'
#
loop_
_entity.id
_entity.type
_entity.pdbx_description
1 polymer ?
#
loop_
_entity_poly.entity_id
_entity_poly.type
_entity_poly.pdbx_seq_one_letter_code
_entity_poly.pdbx_strand_id
1 'polypeptide(L)'
;VVAPPYDVIPDAALPTYEALSPYNVVRLTRPGRDYDGAARTFNDWLDRGILEPDPPSMYVHEVRFDGKRRRDLIAALRLQPYDDRVVLPHERTHRGPKEDRLALLRATNVSLEPLWFVYEGRATGLQQIVEVVSRRNPAVTFNGPEGTEHRLWVISDPALHAAVHAALETQSVLIADGHHRYETALAHADEVGGDPDSASRFTLALLTDLEDPGLEVLPTHRVLKAGVAVTGGEEKQSLDETLEAIRGRVAAGTYRDHRFQVLPLEGELAVVELHRQVIDNILGKRSPEDFLLYTRDPAEAVRWVDDGVGSAAFFLDAPDLHVVLKQAQEGKTLPQKSTYFHPKPPSGMVFFRLDPNRSL
;
A
#
# COMPACT_ATOMS: atom_id res chain seq x y z
N VAL A 1 12.70 1.81 16.35
CA VAL A 1 11.73 2.92 16.19
C VAL A 1 11.16 2.88 14.78
N VAL A 2 9.84 2.89 14.69
CA VAL A 2 9.10 2.82 13.43
C VAL A 2 9.17 4.13 12.62
N ALA A 3 8.90 4.02 11.33
CA ALA A 3 8.76 5.15 10.42
C ALA A 3 7.67 4.85 9.37
N PRO A 4 7.17 5.84 8.62
CA PRO A 4 6.33 5.57 7.45
C PRO A 4 7.05 4.66 6.45
N PRO A 5 6.34 4.00 5.52
CA PRO A 5 6.96 3.29 4.41
C PRO A 5 7.92 4.19 3.63
N TYR A 6 8.98 3.58 3.10
CA TYR A 6 10.08 4.31 2.45
C TYR A 6 9.63 5.25 1.34
N ASP A 7 8.57 4.91 0.62
CA ASP A 7 8.05 5.63 -0.55
C ASP A 7 7.23 6.88 -0.22
N VAL A 8 6.82 7.05 1.05
CA VAL A 8 6.10 8.23 1.50
C VAL A 8 6.97 9.24 2.25
N ILE A 9 8.24 8.90 2.52
CA ILE A 9 9.19 9.81 3.19
C ILE A 9 9.92 10.64 2.15
N PRO A 10 9.69 11.97 2.04
CA PRO A 10 10.47 12.84 1.17
C PRO A 10 11.94 12.89 1.61
N ASP A 11 12.87 13.02 0.67
CA ASP A 11 14.30 13.10 0.98
C ASP A 11 14.64 14.20 2.00
N ALA A 12 13.96 15.35 1.90
CA ALA A 12 14.13 16.47 2.83
C ALA A 12 13.70 16.13 4.27
N ALA A 13 12.84 15.16 4.49
CA ALA A 13 12.37 14.75 5.81
C ALA A 13 13.24 13.65 6.45
N LEU A 14 14.08 12.97 5.66
CA LEU A 14 14.89 11.83 6.13
C LEU A 14 15.75 12.17 7.37
N PRO A 15 16.48 13.32 7.42
CA PRO A 15 17.27 13.69 8.59
C PRO A 15 16.44 13.81 9.88
N THR A 16 15.18 14.23 9.78
CA THR A 16 14.26 14.33 10.92
C THR A 16 13.97 12.95 11.51
N TYR A 17 13.69 11.95 10.65
CA TYR A 17 13.48 10.58 11.11
C TYR A 17 14.75 9.95 11.71
N GLU A 18 15.91 10.20 11.11
CA GLU A 18 17.20 9.72 11.63
C GLU A 18 17.53 10.29 13.01
N ALA A 19 17.14 11.55 13.27
CA ALA A 19 17.36 12.22 14.55
C ALA A 19 16.46 11.71 15.68
N LEU A 20 15.30 11.10 15.35
CA LEU A 20 14.40 10.55 16.37
C LEU A 20 15.02 9.44 17.20
N SER A 21 15.91 8.64 16.61
CA SER A 21 16.61 7.54 17.31
C SER A 21 17.77 7.00 16.48
N PRO A 22 18.87 6.57 17.12
CA PRO A 22 19.92 5.79 16.44
C PRO A 22 19.40 4.45 15.88
N TYR A 23 18.24 4.00 16.36
CA TYR A 23 17.59 2.74 15.96
C TYR A 23 16.32 2.99 15.13
N ASN A 24 16.21 4.12 14.43
CA ASN A 24 15.09 4.36 13.54
C ASN A 24 15.26 3.49 12.27
N VAL A 25 14.18 2.84 11.88
CA VAL A 25 14.15 1.89 10.75
C VAL A 25 14.55 2.53 9.41
N VAL A 26 14.46 3.85 9.27
CA VAL A 26 14.89 4.54 8.05
C VAL A 26 16.36 4.27 7.69
N ARG A 27 17.19 3.94 8.70
CA ARG A 27 18.60 3.54 8.50
C ARG A 27 18.73 2.21 7.74
N LEU A 28 17.68 1.39 7.77
CA LEU A 28 17.60 0.13 7.04
C LEU A 28 16.85 0.31 5.71
N THR A 29 15.72 1.04 5.73
CA THR A 29 14.81 1.14 4.57
C THR A 29 15.20 2.22 3.57
N ARG A 30 15.97 3.23 4.03
CA ARG A 30 16.46 4.38 3.23
C ARG A 30 17.97 4.59 3.32
N PRO A 31 18.81 3.56 3.08
CA PRO A 31 20.28 3.66 3.25
C PRO A 31 20.98 4.47 2.15
N GLY A 32 20.23 5.12 1.26
CA GLY A 32 20.79 5.66 0.03
C GLY A 32 21.27 4.50 -0.86
N ARG A 33 22.57 4.49 -1.20
CA ARG A 33 23.20 3.40 -1.96
C ARG A 33 24.10 2.48 -1.10
N ASP A 34 24.14 2.69 0.23
CA ASP A 34 24.93 1.85 1.14
C ASP A 34 24.12 0.64 1.62
N TYR A 35 23.75 -0.24 0.70
CA TYR A 35 22.97 -1.44 0.99
C TYR A 35 23.72 -2.39 1.93
N ASP A 36 25.04 -2.53 1.76
CA ASP A 36 25.88 -3.33 2.67
C ASP A 36 25.95 -2.71 4.07
N GLY A 37 25.90 -1.38 4.17
CA GLY A 37 25.77 -0.66 5.43
C GLY A 37 24.46 -0.95 6.14
N ALA A 38 23.35 -1.03 5.39
CA ALA A 38 22.07 -1.44 5.97
C ALA A 38 22.12 -2.88 6.50
N ALA A 39 22.74 -3.81 5.76
CA ALA A 39 22.92 -5.18 6.19
C ALA A 39 23.78 -5.27 7.48
N ARG A 40 24.91 -4.54 7.54
CA ARG A 40 25.74 -4.45 8.75
C ARG A 40 24.96 -3.87 9.92
N THR A 41 24.18 -2.82 9.71
CA THR A 41 23.35 -2.18 10.74
C THR A 41 22.29 -3.15 11.28
N PHE A 42 21.61 -3.90 10.41
CA PHE A 42 20.63 -4.90 10.83
C PHE A 42 21.26 -5.99 11.69
N ASN A 43 22.44 -6.52 11.31
CA ASN A 43 23.15 -7.54 12.06
C ASN A 43 23.69 -6.98 13.40
N ASP A 44 24.24 -5.75 13.43
CA ASP A 44 24.65 -5.08 14.68
C ASP A 44 23.48 -4.94 15.66
N TRP A 45 22.29 -4.62 15.16
CA TRP A 45 21.10 -4.51 16.01
C TRP A 45 20.66 -5.86 16.58
N LEU A 46 20.83 -6.95 15.83
CA LEU A 46 20.60 -8.31 16.35
C LEU A 46 21.66 -8.70 17.40
N ASP A 47 22.94 -8.50 17.10
CA ASP A 47 24.05 -8.88 17.98
C ASP A 47 24.01 -8.11 19.31
N ARG A 48 23.49 -6.89 19.30
CA ARG A 48 23.33 -6.03 20.48
C ARG A 48 21.99 -6.19 21.20
N GLY A 49 21.10 -7.08 20.74
CA GLY A 49 19.78 -7.27 21.33
C GLY A 49 18.85 -6.06 21.19
N ILE A 50 19.07 -5.22 20.18
CA ILE A 50 18.12 -4.14 19.82
C ILE A 50 16.93 -4.73 19.04
N LEU A 51 17.22 -5.74 18.21
CA LEU A 51 16.24 -6.62 17.60
C LEU A 51 16.37 -7.99 18.27
N GLU A 52 15.22 -8.55 18.64
CA GLU A 52 15.15 -9.88 19.22
C GLU A 52 14.34 -10.79 18.30
N PRO A 53 14.85 -11.99 17.95
CA PRO A 53 14.10 -12.94 17.16
C PRO A 53 12.98 -13.59 17.99
N ASP A 54 11.77 -13.54 17.49
CA ASP A 54 10.68 -14.33 18.04
C ASP A 54 10.79 -15.82 17.63
N PRO A 55 10.23 -16.75 18.40
CA PRO A 55 9.95 -18.10 17.89
C PRO A 55 9.05 -18.01 16.65
N PRO A 56 8.82 -19.10 15.88
CA PRO A 56 7.88 -19.09 14.77
C PRO A 56 6.56 -18.48 15.20
N SER A 57 6.22 -17.32 14.62
CA SER A 57 5.08 -16.50 15.06
C SER A 57 4.40 -15.79 13.90
N MET A 58 3.10 -15.58 14.07
CA MET A 58 2.31 -14.59 13.35
C MET A 58 1.91 -13.49 14.35
N TYR A 59 1.36 -12.37 13.85
CA TYR A 59 0.99 -11.26 14.73
C TYR A 59 -0.38 -10.72 14.34
N VAL A 60 -1.17 -10.36 15.35
CA VAL A 60 -2.29 -9.43 15.15
C VAL A 60 -1.74 -8.03 15.34
N HIS A 61 -2.03 -7.16 14.41
CA HIS A 61 -1.75 -5.75 14.47
C HIS A 61 -3.05 -4.96 14.56
N GLU A 62 -3.10 -3.95 15.42
CA GLU A 62 -4.21 -3.00 15.50
C GLU A 62 -3.62 -1.59 15.30
N VAL A 63 -4.23 -0.81 14.42
CA VAL A 63 -3.97 0.62 14.29
C VAL A 63 -5.23 1.40 14.64
N ARG A 64 -5.05 2.48 15.44
CA ARG A 64 -6.08 3.46 15.78
C ARG A 64 -5.71 4.81 15.22
N PHE A 65 -6.64 5.44 14.55
CA PHE A 65 -6.49 6.73 13.89
C PHE A 65 -7.87 7.39 13.71
N ASP A 66 -7.96 8.69 13.85
CA ASP A 66 -9.18 9.48 13.59
C ASP A 66 -10.48 8.89 14.21
N GLY A 67 -10.38 8.33 15.41
CA GLY A 67 -11.49 7.66 16.09
C GLY A 67 -11.88 6.29 15.52
N LYS A 68 -11.18 5.81 14.51
CA LYS A 68 -11.35 4.49 13.87
C LYS A 68 -10.34 3.49 14.37
N ARG A 69 -10.56 2.23 14.01
CA ARG A 69 -9.68 1.11 14.35
C ARG A 69 -9.69 0.09 13.22
N ARG A 70 -8.51 -0.28 12.74
CA ARG A 70 -8.30 -1.39 11.81
C ARG A 70 -7.48 -2.49 12.47
N ARG A 71 -7.78 -3.74 12.16
CA ARG A 71 -7.02 -4.91 12.59
C ARG A 71 -6.53 -5.72 11.40
N ASP A 72 -5.28 -6.11 11.49
CA ASP A 72 -4.57 -6.80 10.45
C ASP A 72 -3.91 -8.07 11.02
N LEU A 73 -3.64 -9.05 10.16
CA LEU A 73 -2.75 -10.16 10.45
C LEU A 73 -1.39 -9.90 9.79
N ILE A 74 -0.29 -10.07 10.52
CA ILE A 74 1.07 -10.08 9.95
C ILE A 74 1.58 -11.52 9.94
N ALA A 75 2.00 -11.99 8.77
CA ALA A 75 2.49 -13.35 8.56
C ALA A 75 3.47 -13.42 7.39
N ALA A 76 4.16 -14.54 7.25
CA ALA A 76 4.88 -14.88 6.02
C ALA A 76 3.88 -15.37 4.97
N LEU A 77 3.83 -14.70 3.82
CA LEU A 77 3.01 -15.06 2.67
C LEU A 77 3.89 -15.68 1.60
N ARG A 78 3.49 -16.86 1.10
CA ARG A 78 4.19 -17.50 -0.01
C ARG A 78 4.12 -16.63 -1.27
N LEU A 79 5.28 -16.40 -1.88
CA LEU A 79 5.38 -15.71 -3.15
C LEU A 79 4.86 -16.61 -4.28
N GLN A 80 3.98 -16.06 -5.11
CA GLN A 80 3.39 -16.73 -6.25
C GLN A 80 3.34 -15.82 -7.47
N PRO A 81 3.60 -16.32 -8.68
CA PRO A 81 3.41 -15.55 -9.90
C PRO A 81 1.96 -15.03 -10.02
N TYR A 82 1.79 -13.88 -10.64
CA TYR A 82 0.46 -13.32 -10.87
C TYR A 82 -0.47 -14.21 -11.71
N ASP A 83 0.11 -15.06 -12.55
CA ASP A 83 -0.64 -16.00 -13.41
C ASP A 83 -1.37 -17.06 -12.59
N ASP A 84 -0.90 -17.38 -11.38
CA ASP A 84 -1.58 -18.33 -10.46
C ASP A 84 -2.86 -17.75 -9.85
N ARG A 85 -3.13 -16.44 -10.01
CA ARG A 85 -4.33 -15.76 -9.54
C ARG A 85 -4.58 -15.84 -8.03
N VAL A 86 -3.56 -16.12 -7.25
CA VAL A 86 -3.60 -16.08 -5.78
C VAL A 86 -3.26 -14.69 -5.27
N VAL A 87 -2.21 -14.07 -5.82
CA VAL A 87 -1.85 -12.69 -5.52
C VAL A 87 -2.24 -11.82 -6.71
N LEU A 88 -3.11 -10.85 -6.47
CA LEU A 88 -3.74 -10.05 -7.50
C LEU A 88 -3.17 -8.63 -7.50
N PRO A 89 -2.45 -8.22 -8.54
CA PRO A 89 -2.09 -6.83 -8.74
C PRO A 89 -3.28 -6.06 -9.30
N HIS A 90 -3.44 -4.79 -8.92
CA HIS A 90 -4.42 -3.90 -9.54
C HIS A 90 -3.78 -2.68 -10.22
N GLU A 91 -2.46 -2.48 -10.07
CA GLU A 91 -1.71 -1.41 -10.74
C GLU A 91 -0.51 -1.99 -11.50
N ARG A 92 -0.08 -1.28 -12.55
CA ARG A 92 1.15 -1.61 -13.28
C ARG A 92 2.37 -1.04 -12.57
N THR A 93 3.47 -1.76 -12.62
CA THR A 93 4.74 -1.37 -11.99
C THR A 93 5.75 -0.82 -13.00
N HIS A 94 6.71 -0.03 -12.52
CA HIS A 94 7.81 0.55 -13.31
C HIS A 94 9.16 -0.01 -12.93
N ARG A 95 10.17 0.08 -13.86
CA ARG A 95 11.49 -0.54 -13.68
C ARG A 95 12.36 0.13 -12.61
N GLY A 96 12.39 1.46 -12.52
CA GLY A 96 13.37 2.19 -11.70
C GLY A 96 13.37 1.85 -10.20
N PRO A 97 12.21 1.91 -9.50
CA PRO A 97 12.15 1.58 -8.07
C PRO A 97 12.49 0.12 -7.74
N LYS A 98 12.34 -0.80 -8.70
CA LYS A 98 12.62 -2.22 -8.50
C LYS A 98 14.12 -2.51 -8.32
N GLU A 99 14.98 -1.86 -9.09
CA GLU A 99 16.44 -2.10 -9.03
C GLU A 99 17.02 -1.72 -7.67
N ASP A 100 16.60 -0.58 -7.13
CA ASP A 100 17.03 -0.11 -5.81
C ASP A 100 16.56 -1.07 -4.69
N ARG A 101 15.29 -1.46 -4.71
CA ARG A 101 14.74 -2.37 -3.70
C ARG A 101 15.32 -3.78 -3.80
N LEU A 102 15.61 -4.27 -5.01
CA LEU A 102 16.26 -5.57 -5.21
C LEU A 102 17.71 -5.56 -4.70
N ALA A 103 18.45 -4.47 -4.90
CA ALA A 103 19.80 -4.33 -4.35
C ALA A 103 19.80 -4.35 -2.81
N LEU A 104 18.84 -3.66 -2.18
CA LEU A 104 18.68 -3.69 -0.73
C LEU A 104 18.31 -5.10 -0.23
N LEU A 105 17.38 -5.76 -0.90
CA LEU A 105 16.93 -7.11 -0.52
C LEU A 105 18.06 -8.14 -0.65
N ARG A 106 18.86 -8.08 -1.72
CA ARG A 106 20.06 -8.92 -1.92
C ARG A 106 21.09 -8.72 -0.82
N ALA A 107 21.34 -7.47 -0.43
CA ALA A 107 22.33 -7.16 0.60
C ALA A 107 21.89 -7.61 1.99
N THR A 108 20.62 -7.42 2.32
CA THR A 108 20.11 -7.68 3.68
C THR A 108 19.58 -9.10 3.88
N ASN A 109 19.02 -9.72 2.84
CA ASN A 109 18.22 -10.95 2.92
C ASN A 109 17.08 -10.84 3.96
N VAL A 110 16.47 -9.66 4.08
CA VAL A 110 15.40 -9.38 5.03
C VAL A 110 14.27 -8.62 4.36
N SER A 111 13.04 -9.09 4.54
CA SER A 111 11.84 -8.30 4.26
C SER A 111 11.71 -7.26 5.38
N LEU A 112 12.13 -6.03 5.11
CA LEU A 112 12.24 -4.93 6.08
C LEU A 112 10.92 -4.21 6.34
N GLU A 113 9.96 -4.37 5.43
CA GLU A 113 8.67 -3.69 5.45
C GLU A 113 7.58 -4.67 5.04
N PRO A 114 6.43 -4.72 5.73
CA PRO A 114 5.35 -5.58 5.29
C PRO A 114 4.78 -5.10 3.95
N LEU A 115 4.45 -6.03 3.09
CA LEU A 115 3.59 -5.79 1.94
C LEU A 115 2.15 -5.82 2.43
N TRP A 116 1.34 -4.89 1.98
CA TRP A 116 -0.04 -4.80 2.42
C TRP A 116 -0.99 -5.44 1.42
N PHE A 117 -1.80 -6.37 1.91
CA PHE A 117 -2.80 -7.09 1.13
C PHE A 117 -4.18 -6.95 1.77
N VAL A 118 -5.22 -7.02 0.93
CA VAL A 118 -6.60 -7.18 1.38
C VAL A 118 -7.18 -8.48 0.86
N TYR A 119 -8.07 -9.10 1.64
CA TYR A 119 -8.74 -10.36 1.31
C TYR A 119 -10.23 -10.30 1.70
N GLU A 120 -11.05 -11.18 1.11
CA GLU A 120 -12.47 -11.29 1.47
C GLU A 120 -12.63 -12.22 2.67
N GLY A 121 -12.82 -11.64 3.87
CA GLY A 121 -12.80 -12.36 5.13
C GLY A 121 -14.12 -13.02 5.56
N ARG A 122 -15.26 -12.69 4.94
CA ARG A 122 -16.61 -13.10 5.42
C ARG A 122 -16.78 -14.60 5.65
N ALA A 123 -16.11 -15.45 4.89
CA ALA A 123 -16.26 -16.90 4.97
C ALA A 123 -15.08 -17.61 5.65
N THR A 124 -14.02 -16.90 6.05
CA THR A 124 -12.75 -17.52 6.46
C THR A 124 -12.67 -17.88 7.93
N GLY A 125 -13.42 -17.20 8.80
CA GLY A 125 -13.27 -17.32 10.25
C GLY A 125 -12.02 -16.62 10.83
N LEU A 126 -11.16 -16.03 9.99
CA LEU A 126 -9.93 -15.36 10.43
C LEU A 126 -10.22 -14.16 11.33
N GLN A 127 -11.29 -13.42 11.06
CA GLN A 127 -11.71 -12.29 11.91
C GLN A 127 -11.96 -12.72 13.36
N GLN A 128 -12.53 -13.91 13.59
CA GLN A 128 -12.77 -14.43 14.93
C GLN A 128 -11.46 -14.73 15.65
N ILE A 129 -10.46 -15.28 14.93
CA ILE A 129 -9.11 -15.50 15.48
C ILE A 129 -8.49 -14.16 15.89
N VAL A 130 -8.48 -13.18 14.98
CA VAL A 130 -7.96 -11.83 15.22
C VAL A 130 -8.65 -11.17 16.41
N GLU A 131 -9.98 -11.29 16.50
CA GLU A 131 -10.74 -10.73 17.61
C GLU A 131 -10.42 -11.42 18.95
N VAL A 132 -10.35 -12.75 19.01
CA VAL A 132 -10.02 -13.50 20.23
C VAL A 132 -8.62 -13.16 20.71
N VAL A 133 -7.63 -13.10 19.80
CA VAL A 133 -6.25 -12.74 20.14
C VAL A 133 -6.17 -11.32 20.67
N SER A 134 -6.84 -10.37 20.04
CA SER A 134 -6.81 -8.95 20.41
C SER A 134 -7.52 -8.60 21.72
N ARG A 135 -8.25 -9.55 22.35
CA ARG A 135 -8.80 -9.39 23.71
C ARG A 135 -7.75 -9.58 24.81
N ARG A 136 -6.60 -10.15 24.48
CA ARG A 136 -5.45 -10.31 25.41
C ARG A 136 -4.74 -8.97 25.59
N ASN A 137 -3.81 -8.91 26.53
CA ASN A 137 -2.89 -7.77 26.60
C ASN A 137 -1.96 -7.79 25.37
N PRO A 138 -1.76 -6.65 24.69
CA PRO A 138 -0.80 -6.59 23.59
C PRO A 138 0.64 -6.81 24.12
N ALA A 139 1.46 -7.45 23.31
CA ALA A 139 2.88 -7.59 23.60
C ALA A 139 3.61 -6.24 23.51
N VAL A 140 3.18 -5.40 22.55
CA VAL A 140 3.76 -4.07 22.32
C VAL A 140 2.65 -3.05 22.01
N THR A 141 2.81 -1.85 22.57
CA THR A 141 1.99 -0.67 22.18
C THR A 141 2.94 0.48 21.90
N PHE A 142 2.73 1.20 20.81
CA PHE A 142 3.55 2.34 20.43
C PHE A 142 2.77 3.37 19.63
N ASN A 143 3.25 4.62 19.62
CA ASN A 143 2.75 5.65 18.73
C ASN A 143 3.50 5.58 17.40
N GLY A 144 2.74 5.57 16.32
CA GLY A 144 3.25 5.55 14.96
C GLY A 144 3.32 6.96 14.35
N PRO A 145 3.64 7.03 13.04
CA PRO A 145 3.57 8.26 12.28
C PRO A 145 2.14 8.85 12.27
N GLU A 146 2.04 10.13 12.01
CA GLU A 146 0.75 10.84 11.81
C GLU A 146 -0.25 10.71 12.97
N GLY A 147 0.26 10.50 14.21
CA GLY A 147 -0.59 10.42 15.41
C GLY A 147 -1.35 9.10 15.57
N THR A 148 -0.96 8.06 14.82
CA THR A 148 -1.55 6.73 14.96
C THR A 148 -1.08 6.02 16.22
N GLU A 149 -1.94 5.21 16.85
CA GLU A 149 -1.58 4.29 17.93
C GLU A 149 -1.60 2.86 17.39
N HIS A 150 -0.55 2.10 17.71
CA HIS A 150 -0.39 0.73 17.24
C HIS A 150 -0.26 -0.24 18.40
N ARG A 151 -0.83 -1.44 18.22
CA ARG A 151 -0.72 -2.56 19.15
C ARG A 151 -0.37 -3.83 18.39
N LEU A 152 0.48 -4.67 18.97
CA LEU A 152 0.86 -5.96 18.43
C LEU A 152 0.61 -7.06 19.45
N TRP A 153 0.06 -8.17 19.01
CA TRP A 153 -0.10 -9.42 19.75
C TRP A 153 0.63 -10.52 19.01
N VAL A 154 1.43 -11.29 19.73
CA VAL A 154 2.16 -12.43 19.16
C VAL A 154 1.27 -13.66 19.18
N ILE A 155 1.21 -14.38 18.07
CA ILE A 155 0.58 -15.68 17.92
C ILE A 155 1.71 -16.71 17.72
N SER A 156 2.04 -17.47 18.76
CA SER A 156 3.04 -18.54 18.71
C SER A 156 2.43 -19.95 18.90
N ASP A 157 1.10 -20.03 19.05
CA ASP A 157 0.37 -21.29 19.20
C ASP A 157 0.24 -22.00 17.82
N PRO A 158 0.82 -23.20 17.63
CA PRO A 158 0.73 -23.95 16.39
C PRO A 158 -0.71 -24.26 15.95
N ALA A 159 -1.65 -24.42 16.90
CA ALA A 159 -3.05 -24.66 16.56
C ALA A 159 -3.69 -23.41 15.92
N LEU A 160 -3.33 -22.21 16.40
CA LEU A 160 -3.78 -20.96 15.77
C LEU A 160 -3.10 -20.75 14.42
N HIS A 161 -1.82 -21.13 14.25
CA HIS A 161 -1.16 -21.09 12.94
C HIS A 161 -1.91 -21.97 11.93
N ALA A 162 -2.24 -23.21 12.29
CA ALA A 162 -2.98 -24.12 11.44
C ALA A 162 -4.39 -23.57 11.10
N ALA A 163 -5.06 -22.93 12.06
CA ALA A 163 -6.37 -22.33 11.84
C ALA A 163 -6.29 -21.12 10.89
N VAL A 164 -5.27 -20.27 11.02
CA VAL A 164 -5.01 -19.15 10.10
C VAL A 164 -4.72 -19.68 8.69
N HIS A 165 -3.87 -20.69 8.57
CA HIS A 165 -3.54 -21.31 7.28
C HIS A 165 -4.82 -21.84 6.61
N ALA A 166 -5.61 -22.65 7.31
CA ALA A 166 -6.88 -23.17 6.78
C ALA A 166 -7.88 -22.07 6.37
N ALA A 167 -7.89 -20.95 7.10
CA ALA A 167 -8.76 -19.81 6.79
C ALA A 167 -8.35 -19.09 5.48
N LEU A 168 -7.09 -19.11 5.12
CA LEU A 168 -6.56 -18.38 3.97
C LEU A 168 -6.18 -19.27 2.77
N GLU A 169 -6.13 -20.59 2.92
CA GLU A 169 -5.61 -21.52 1.92
C GLU A 169 -6.28 -21.39 0.55
N THR A 170 -7.56 -21.06 0.51
CA THR A 170 -8.33 -20.92 -0.74
C THR A 170 -8.58 -19.47 -1.14
N GLN A 171 -8.02 -18.51 -0.41
CA GLN A 171 -8.25 -17.10 -0.66
C GLN A 171 -7.26 -16.53 -1.68
N SER A 172 -7.74 -15.66 -2.55
CA SER A 172 -6.89 -14.72 -3.26
C SER A 172 -6.73 -13.44 -2.44
N VAL A 173 -5.58 -12.78 -2.60
CA VAL A 173 -5.27 -11.52 -1.92
C VAL A 173 -4.96 -10.42 -2.94
N LEU A 174 -5.55 -9.24 -2.75
CA LEU A 174 -5.26 -8.06 -3.57
C LEU A 174 -4.10 -7.29 -2.93
N ILE A 175 -3.08 -6.94 -3.70
CA ILE A 175 -2.01 -6.06 -3.23
C ILE A 175 -2.61 -4.67 -2.97
N ALA A 176 -2.71 -4.25 -1.71
CA ALA A 176 -3.15 -2.90 -1.34
C ALA A 176 -2.01 -1.88 -1.49
N ASP A 177 -0.80 -2.24 -1.03
CA ASP A 177 0.40 -1.42 -1.17
C ASP A 177 1.65 -2.29 -1.33
N GLY A 178 2.56 -1.85 -2.20
CA GLY A 178 3.85 -2.49 -2.40
C GLY A 178 3.98 -3.37 -3.66
N HIS A 179 3.28 -3.09 -4.75
CA HIS A 179 3.40 -3.82 -6.02
C HIS A 179 4.86 -3.98 -6.48
N HIS A 180 5.66 -2.90 -6.45
CA HIS A 180 7.08 -2.96 -6.82
C HIS A 180 7.89 -3.87 -5.87
N ARG A 181 7.58 -3.83 -4.56
CA ARG A 181 8.25 -4.68 -3.55
C ARG A 181 7.89 -6.15 -3.72
N TYR A 182 6.64 -6.46 -4.10
CA TYR A 182 6.21 -7.83 -4.38
C TYR A 182 6.95 -8.44 -5.57
N GLU A 183 7.02 -7.71 -6.69
CA GLU A 183 7.77 -8.18 -7.87
C GLU A 183 9.28 -8.27 -7.60
N THR A 184 9.81 -7.40 -6.76
CA THR A 184 11.20 -7.48 -6.30
C THR A 184 11.43 -8.73 -5.45
N ALA A 185 10.48 -9.08 -4.56
CA ALA A 185 10.56 -10.29 -3.75
C ALA A 185 10.48 -11.56 -4.61
N LEU A 186 9.63 -11.59 -5.63
CA LEU A 186 9.59 -12.67 -6.62
C LEU A 186 10.94 -12.84 -7.32
N ALA A 187 11.49 -11.75 -7.86
CA ALA A 187 12.77 -11.79 -8.56
C ALA A 187 13.91 -12.27 -7.64
N HIS A 188 13.96 -11.79 -6.39
CA HIS A 188 14.93 -12.24 -5.40
C HIS A 188 14.77 -13.73 -5.06
N ALA A 189 13.55 -14.21 -4.87
CA ALA A 189 13.28 -15.63 -4.61
C ALA A 189 13.75 -16.53 -5.75
N ASP A 190 13.58 -16.10 -7.00
CA ASP A 190 14.06 -16.83 -8.18
C ASP A 190 15.58 -16.84 -8.28
N GLU A 191 16.25 -15.74 -7.91
CA GLU A 191 17.71 -15.66 -7.89
C GLU A 191 18.34 -16.53 -6.79
N VAL A 192 17.76 -16.50 -5.58
CA VAL A 192 18.28 -17.28 -4.44
C VAL A 192 18.01 -18.77 -4.63
N GLY A 193 16.90 -19.12 -5.25
CA GLY A 193 16.46 -20.50 -5.40
C GLY A 193 16.07 -21.14 -4.06
N GLY A 194 16.34 -22.44 -3.93
CA GLY A 194 16.09 -23.19 -2.70
C GLY A 194 14.84 -24.06 -2.75
N ASP A 195 14.55 -24.73 -1.62
CA ASP A 195 13.38 -25.57 -1.45
C ASP A 195 12.09 -24.72 -1.55
N PRO A 196 11.00 -25.27 -2.11
CA PRO A 196 9.71 -24.57 -2.17
C PRO A 196 9.20 -24.04 -0.81
N ASP A 197 9.59 -24.67 0.29
CA ASP A 197 9.18 -24.28 1.64
C ASP A 197 10.23 -23.42 2.37
N SER A 198 11.33 -23.06 1.71
CA SER A 198 12.35 -22.19 2.32
C SER A 198 11.83 -20.78 2.54
N ALA A 199 12.31 -20.10 3.60
CA ALA A 199 11.90 -18.74 3.94
C ALA A 199 12.15 -17.73 2.81
N SER A 200 13.10 -17.99 1.89
CA SER A 200 13.34 -17.17 0.71
C SER A 200 12.16 -17.17 -0.30
N ARG A 201 11.25 -18.13 -0.21
CA ARG A 201 10.04 -18.23 -1.04
C ARG A 201 8.84 -17.49 -0.46
N PHE A 202 9.03 -16.72 0.60
CA PHE A 202 7.97 -15.98 1.27
C PHE A 202 8.34 -14.50 1.40
N THR A 203 7.34 -13.69 1.70
CA THR A 203 7.51 -12.27 2.03
C THR A 203 6.74 -11.92 3.29
N LEU A 204 7.15 -10.87 3.98
CA LEU A 204 6.38 -10.35 5.12
C LEU A 204 5.12 -9.68 4.59
N ALA A 205 3.97 -10.16 5.00
CA ALA A 205 2.67 -9.65 4.60
C ALA A 205 1.89 -9.10 5.79
N LEU A 206 1.18 -8.01 5.56
CA LEU A 206 0.12 -7.50 6.42
C LEU A 206 -1.20 -7.70 5.65
N LEU A 207 -2.12 -8.44 6.25
CA LEU A 207 -3.37 -8.88 5.64
C LEU A 207 -4.54 -8.22 6.36
N THR A 208 -5.34 -7.45 5.63
CA THR A 208 -6.53 -6.77 6.14
C THR A 208 -7.78 -7.38 5.50
N ASP A 209 -8.80 -7.61 6.31
CA ASP A 209 -10.11 -7.97 5.79
C ASP A 209 -10.73 -6.79 5.02
N LEU A 210 -11.23 -7.06 3.83
CA LEU A 210 -11.93 -6.06 2.99
C LEU A 210 -13.11 -5.40 3.72
N GLU A 211 -13.72 -6.11 4.67
CA GLU A 211 -14.85 -5.66 5.45
C GLU A 211 -14.44 -5.02 6.81
N ASP A 212 -13.14 -4.87 7.09
CA ASP A 212 -12.73 -4.22 8.34
C ASP A 212 -13.19 -2.75 8.32
N PRO A 213 -13.95 -2.29 9.33
CA PRO A 213 -14.54 -0.93 9.33
C PRO A 213 -13.50 0.19 9.42
N GLY A 214 -12.25 -0.13 9.72
CA GLY A 214 -11.13 0.81 9.70
C GLY A 214 -10.30 0.74 8.41
N LEU A 215 -10.67 -0.09 7.45
CA LEU A 215 -10.03 -0.08 6.14
C LEU A 215 -10.51 1.14 5.35
N GLU A 216 -9.60 2.05 5.06
CA GLU A 216 -9.90 3.25 4.28
C GLU A 216 -9.14 3.25 2.97
N VAL A 217 -9.84 3.67 1.92
CA VAL A 217 -9.24 4.06 0.65
C VAL A 217 -9.57 5.51 0.39
N LEU A 218 -8.53 6.30 0.21
CA LEU A 218 -8.68 7.72 -0.08
C LEU A 218 -8.62 7.94 -1.59
N PRO A 219 -9.39 8.92 -2.10
CA PRO A 219 -9.31 9.29 -3.50
C PRO A 219 -7.95 9.92 -3.81
N THR A 220 -7.50 9.75 -5.04
CA THR A 220 -6.37 10.50 -5.57
C THR A 220 -6.87 11.35 -6.73
N HIS A 221 -6.72 12.65 -6.61
CA HIS A 221 -7.09 13.62 -7.64
C HIS A 221 -5.98 13.75 -8.67
N ARG A 222 -6.32 14.15 -9.88
CA ARG A 222 -5.39 14.31 -10.99
C ARG A 222 -5.36 15.76 -11.43
N VAL A 223 -4.17 16.29 -11.73
CA VAL A 223 -4.01 17.61 -12.35
C VAL A 223 -3.23 17.44 -13.63
N LEU A 224 -3.83 17.87 -14.73
CA LEU A 224 -3.21 17.84 -16.05
C LEU A 224 -2.25 19.02 -16.18
N LYS A 225 -0.97 18.76 -16.41
CA LYS A 225 0.09 19.79 -16.53
C LYS A 225 -0.12 20.69 -17.74
N ALA A 226 -0.53 20.14 -18.88
CA ALA A 226 -0.81 20.88 -20.09
C ALA A 226 -1.80 20.12 -20.95
N GLY A 227 -2.77 20.78 -21.51
CA GLY A 227 -3.77 20.13 -22.36
C GLY A 227 -4.91 21.02 -22.80
N VAL A 228 -5.76 20.44 -23.62
CA VAL A 228 -6.91 21.06 -24.23
C VAL A 228 -8.13 21.01 -23.31
N ALA A 229 -9.11 21.83 -23.60
CA ALA A 229 -10.35 21.94 -22.87
C ALA A 229 -11.08 20.61 -22.68
N VAL A 230 -11.42 20.30 -21.43
CA VAL A 230 -12.52 19.40 -21.12
C VAL A 230 -13.78 20.23 -21.24
N THR A 231 -14.65 19.91 -22.17
CA THR A 231 -15.92 20.62 -22.38
C THR A 231 -17.07 19.70 -22.00
N GLY A 232 -18.06 20.25 -21.33
CA GLY A 232 -19.25 19.54 -20.89
C GLY A 232 -19.24 19.23 -19.41
N GLY A 233 -20.38 19.13 -18.82
CA GLY A 233 -20.58 18.86 -17.40
C GLY A 233 -21.60 19.82 -16.78
N GLU A 234 -22.13 19.43 -15.62
CA GLU A 234 -23.02 20.26 -14.82
C GLU A 234 -22.19 21.24 -13.97
N GLU A 235 -22.43 22.55 -14.11
CA GLU A 235 -21.72 23.56 -13.34
C GLU A 235 -22.06 23.46 -11.84
N LYS A 236 -21.03 23.67 -11.00
CA LYS A 236 -21.12 23.76 -9.56
C LYS A 236 -20.50 25.06 -9.06
N GLN A 237 -20.95 25.53 -7.89
CA GLN A 237 -20.53 26.82 -7.38
C GLN A 237 -19.23 26.75 -6.57
N SER A 238 -18.89 25.56 -6.07
CA SER A 238 -17.72 25.36 -5.20
C SER A 238 -17.11 23.99 -5.32
N LEU A 239 -15.89 23.84 -4.76
CA LEU A 239 -15.22 22.57 -4.60
C LEU A 239 -16.07 21.59 -3.78
N ASP A 240 -16.61 22.04 -2.64
CA ASP A 240 -17.40 21.19 -1.74
C ASP A 240 -18.65 20.64 -2.43
N GLU A 241 -19.37 21.49 -3.17
CA GLU A 241 -20.53 21.07 -3.95
C GLU A 241 -20.13 20.04 -5.04
N THR A 242 -18.96 20.22 -5.66
CA THR A 242 -18.43 19.31 -6.65
C THR A 242 -18.10 17.95 -6.05
N LEU A 243 -17.41 17.93 -4.92
CA LEU A 243 -17.04 16.71 -4.22
C LEU A 243 -18.27 15.94 -3.71
N GLU A 244 -19.27 16.65 -3.19
CA GLU A 244 -20.53 16.03 -2.79
C GLU A 244 -21.29 15.43 -3.98
N ALA A 245 -21.29 16.13 -5.10
CA ALA A 245 -22.01 15.67 -6.30
C ALA A 245 -21.40 14.42 -6.96
N ILE A 246 -20.11 14.13 -6.75
CA ILE A 246 -19.45 12.91 -7.27
C ILE A 246 -19.47 11.75 -6.28
N ARG A 247 -19.82 11.98 -5.01
CA ARG A 247 -19.76 10.97 -3.95
C ARG A 247 -20.64 9.75 -4.28
N GLY A 248 -20.02 8.54 -4.23
CA GLY A 248 -20.68 7.27 -4.54
C GLY A 248 -21.15 7.13 -6.00
N ARG A 249 -20.64 7.95 -6.89
CA ARG A 249 -21.06 7.96 -8.31
C ARG A 249 -19.88 7.69 -9.24
N VAL A 250 -20.18 7.12 -10.40
CA VAL A 250 -19.22 7.03 -11.50
C VAL A 250 -19.20 8.39 -12.23
N ALA A 251 -18.48 9.35 -11.66
CA ALA A 251 -18.38 10.71 -12.14
C ALA A 251 -17.03 11.31 -11.74
N ALA A 252 -16.60 12.35 -12.44
CA ALA A 252 -15.44 13.16 -12.07
C ALA A 252 -15.86 14.63 -11.90
N GLY A 253 -15.39 15.25 -10.81
CA GLY A 253 -15.38 16.69 -10.70
C GLY A 253 -14.26 17.28 -11.56
N THR A 254 -14.44 18.45 -12.10
CA THR A 254 -13.40 19.16 -12.85
C THR A 254 -13.29 20.61 -12.38
N TYR A 255 -12.05 21.14 -12.41
CA TYR A 255 -11.78 22.55 -12.15
C TYR A 255 -10.85 23.10 -13.22
N ARG A 256 -11.31 24.17 -13.88
CA ARG A 256 -10.59 24.87 -14.92
C ARG A 256 -11.17 26.27 -15.15
N ASP A 257 -10.33 27.22 -15.49
CA ASP A 257 -10.74 28.60 -15.81
C ASP A 257 -11.67 29.18 -14.70
N HIS A 258 -11.34 28.90 -13.42
CA HIS A 258 -12.11 29.27 -12.21
C HIS A 258 -13.56 28.73 -12.20
N ARG A 259 -13.83 27.61 -12.88
CA ARG A 259 -15.14 26.96 -12.92
C ARG A 259 -15.07 25.52 -12.46
N PHE A 260 -16.03 25.15 -11.61
CA PHE A 260 -16.24 23.77 -11.19
C PHE A 260 -17.36 23.13 -12.03
N GLN A 261 -17.14 21.88 -12.46
CA GLN A 261 -18.16 21.12 -13.17
C GLN A 261 -18.13 19.66 -12.70
N VAL A 262 -19.23 18.94 -12.88
CA VAL A 262 -19.34 17.49 -12.69
C VAL A 262 -19.57 16.83 -14.03
N LEU A 263 -18.69 15.90 -14.36
CA LEU A 263 -18.67 15.12 -15.58
C LEU A 263 -19.19 13.71 -15.30
N PRO A 264 -20.40 13.32 -15.74
CA PRO A 264 -20.84 11.94 -15.62
C PRO A 264 -19.98 11.04 -16.50
N LEU A 265 -19.66 9.85 -15.98
CA LEU A 265 -18.86 8.85 -16.68
C LEU A 265 -19.66 7.54 -16.81
N GLU A 266 -19.40 6.77 -17.85
CA GLU A 266 -20.10 5.51 -18.10
C GLU A 266 -19.20 4.32 -17.80
N GLY A 267 -19.54 3.49 -16.81
CA GLY A 267 -18.79 2.29 -16.43
C GLY A 267 -18.90 1.95 -14.95
N GLU A 268 -17.91 1.21 -14.42
CA GLU A 268 -17.93 0.70 -13.05
C GLU A 268 -17.06 1.51 -12.06
N LEU A 269 -15.91 2.04 -12.52
CA LEU A 269 -14.96 2.79 -11.69
C LEU A 269 -14.65 4.15 -12.29
N ALA A 270 -14.97 5.22 -11.57
CA ALA A 270 -14.77 6.60 -12.04
C ALA A 270 -13.33 6.88 -12.50
N VAL A 271 -12.33 6.32 -11.83
CA VAL A 271 -10.92 6.51 -12.19
C VAL A 271 -10.58 5.87 -13.55
N VAL A 272 -11.07 4.67 -13.82
CA VAL A 272 -10.86 3.98 -15.11
C VAL A 272 -11.55 4.74 -16.23
N GLU A 273 -12.77 5.15 -15.97
CA GLU A 273 -13.60 5.83 -16.96
C GLU A 273 -13.12 7.24 -17.26
N LEU A 274 -12.62 7.96 -16.26
CA LEU A 274 -11.96 9.26 -16.46
C LEU A 274 -10.75 9.13 -17.39
N HIS A 275 -9.92 8.11 -17.19
CA HIS A 275 -8.80 7.87 -18.11
C HIS A 275 -9.29 7.53 -19.49
N ARG A 276 -10.15 6.52 -19.64
CA ARG A 276 -10.63 6.03 -20.93
C ARG A 276 -11.41 7.09 -21.73
N GLN A 277 -12.31 7.84 -21.08
CA GLN A 277 -13.23 8.76 -21.77
C GLN A 277 -12.65 10.17 -21.93
N VAL A 278 -11.71 10.59 -21.08
CA VAL A 278 -11.23 11.98 -21.03
C VAL A 278 -9.71 12.06 -21.19
N ILE A 279 -8.94 11.50 -20.26
CA ILE A 279 -7.49 11.72 -20.18
C ILE A 279 -6.78 11.14 -21.40
N ASP A 280 -7.09 9.90 -21.78
CA ASP A 280 -6.47 9.23 -22.93
C ASP A 280 -6.78 9.93 -24.25
N ASN A 281 -7.97 10.50 -24.37
CA ASN A 281 -8.35 11.31 -25.52
C ASN A 281 -7.55 12.63 -25.62
N ILE A 282 -7.24 13.25 -24.47
CA ILE A 282 -6.41 14.46 -24.38
C ILE A 282 -4.95 14.13 -24.69
N LEU A 283 -4.45 13.04 -24.11
CA LEU A 283 -3.03 12.68 -24.19
C LEU A 283 -2.68 11.95 -25.49
N GLY A 284 -3.61 11.19 -26.07
CA GLY A 284 -3.37 10.35 -27.23
C GLY A 284 -2.35 9.25 -26.91
N LYS A 285 -1.19 9.27 -27.57
CA LYS A 285 -0.11 8.27 -27.37
C LYS A 285 0.91 8.67 -26.28
N ARG A 286 0.71 9.82 -25.60
CA ARG A 286 1.63 10.29 -24.55
C ARG A 286 1.37 9.54 -23.26
N SER A 287 2.47 9.28 -22.48
CA SER A 287 2.34 8.62 -21.18
C SER A 287 1.63 9.54 -20.17
N PRO A 288 0.58 9.09 -19.49
CA PRO A 288 -0.07 9.87 -18.44
C PRO A 288 0.90 10.34 -17.33
N GLU A 289 1.93 9.57 -17.04
CA GLU A 289 2.92 9.86 -16.00
C GLU A 289 3.67 11.18 -16.22
N ASP A 290 3.95 11.51 -17.46
CA ASP A 290 4.67 12.75 -17.80
C ASP A 290 3.76 13.98 -17.70
N PHE A 291 2.45 13.80 -17.81
CA PHE A 291 1.48 14.88 -17.96
C PHE A 291 0.50 15.02 -16.80
N LEU A 292 0.46 14.07 -15.85
CA LEU A 292 -0.39 14.14 -14.67
C LEU A 292 0.42 14.40 -13.41
N LEU A 293 -0.12 15.26 -12.55
CA LEU A 293 0.24 15.36 -11.14
C LEU A 293 -0.86 14.70 -10.32
N TYR A 294 -0.50 14.23 -9.14
CA TYR A 294 -1.42 13.51 -8.26
C TYR A 294 -1.38 14.10 -6.86
N THR A 295 -2.54 14.33 -6.29
CA THR A 295 -2.67 14.74 -4.88
C THR A 295 -3.90 14.12 -4.23
N ARG A 296 -3.88 13.99 -2.92
CA ARG A 296 -5.02 13.60 -2.09
C ARG A 296 -5.81 14.81 -1.57
N ASP A 297 -5.20 16.00 -1.60
CA ASP A 297 -5.83 17.24 -1.18
C ASP A 297 -6.50 17.92 -2.39
N PRO A 298 -7.84 17.95 -2.46
CA PRO A 298 -8.54 18.58 -3.58
C PRO A 298 -8.30 20.09 -3.63
N ALA A 299 -8.06 20.75 -2.48
CA ALA A 299 -7.74 22.16 -2.46
C ALA A 299 -6.33 22.44 -3.01
N GLU A 300 -5.38 21.52 -2.82
CA GLU A 300 -4.07 21.58 -3.48
C GLU A 300 -4.19 21.45 -5.00
N ALA A 301 -5.06 20.57 -5.48
CA ALA A 301 -5.31 20.43 -6.91
C ALA A 301 -5.86 21.73 -7.53
N VAL A 302 -6.76 22.42 -6.82
CA VAL A 302 -7.25 23.77 -7.23
C VAL A 302 -6.10 24.77 -7.28
N ARG A 303 -5.29 24.85 -6.19
CA ARG A 303 -4.14 25.76 -6.13
C ARG A 303 -3.17 25.54 -7.28
N TRP A 304 -2.86 24.28 -7.64
CA TRP A 304 -1.95 23.99 -8.76
C TRP A 304 -2.49 24.48 -10.11
N VAL A 305 -3.80 24.51 -10.29
CA VAL A 305 -4.40 25.09 -11.52
C VAL A 305 -4.35 26.61 -11.46
N ASP A 306 -4.69 27.24 -10.33
CA ASP A 306 -4.68 28.69 -10.16
C ASP A 306 -3.27 29.27 -10.27
N ASP A 307 -2.26 28.56 -9.78
CA ASP A 307 -0.84 28.94 -9.87
C ASP A 307 -0.21 28.63 -11.24
N GLY A 308 -0.96 28.06 -12.17
CA GLY A 308 -0.49 27.72 -13.52
C GLY A 308 0.45 26.51 -13.59
N VAL A 309 0.55 25.72 -12.52
CA VAL A 309 1.30 24.44 -12.50
C VAL A 309 0.59 23.39 -13.34
N GLY A 310 -0.73 23.46 -13.36
CA GLY A 310 -1.60 22.61 -14.18
C GLY A 310 -2.64 23.40 -14.97
N SER A 311 -3.23 22.78 -15.97
CA SER A 311 -4.24 23.38 -16.84
C SER A 311 -5.66 22.99 -16.45
N ALA A 312 -5.85 21.87 -15.77
CA ALA A 312 -7.15 21.40 -15.27
C ALA A 312 -6.96 20.39 -14.15
N ALA A 313 -7.82 20.44 -13.13
CA ALA A 313 -7.90 19.42 -12.09
C ALA A 313 -9.11 18.51 -12.32
N PHE A 314 -8.95 17.23 -11.95
CA PHE A 314 -9.98 16.20 -11.95
C PHE A 314 -10.12 15.64 -10.54
N PHE A 315 -11.29 15.77 -9.95
CA PHE A 315 -11.63 15.23 -8.65
C PHE A 315 -12.32 13.89 -8.82
N LEU A 316 -11.95 12.94 -7.98
CA LEU A 316 -12.55 11.61 -7.95
C LEU A 316 -13.00 11.30 -6.52
N ASP A 317 -14.00 10.45 -6.41
CA ASP A 317 -14.33 9.76 -5.17
C ASP A 317 -13.44 8.51 -4.99
N ALA A 318 -13.40 7.98 -3.77
CA ALA A 318 -12.71 6.72 -3.49
C ALA A 318 -13.34 5.57 -4.31
N PRO A 319 -12.53 4.68 -4.89
CA PRO A 319 -13.07 3.56 -5.64
C PRO A 319 -13.70 2.52 -4.69
N ASP A 320 -14.76 1.87 -5.16
CA ASP A 320 -15.34 0.70 -4.49
C ASP A 320 -14.34 -0.48 -4.56
N LEU A 321 -13.88 -0.93 -3.39
CA LEU A 321 -12.88 -2.00 -3.29
C LEU A 321 -13.39 -3.36 -3.80
N HIS A 322 -14.68 -3.64 -3.71
CA HIS A 322 -15.24 -4.86 -4.27
C HIS A 322 -15.14 -4.87 -5.79
N VAL A 323 -15.38 -3.71 -6.41
CA VAL A 323 -15.21 -3.57 -7.86
C VAL A 323 -13.74 -3.64 -8.25
N VAL A 324 -12.84 -3.04 -7.46
CA VAL A 324 -11.38 -3.14 -7.67
C VAL A 324 -10.93 -4.60 -7.61
N LEU A 325 -11.35 -5.33 -6.57
CA LEU A 325 -11.01 -6.75 -6.40
C LEU A 325 -11.56 -7.60 -7.55
N LYS A 326 -12.82 -7.40 -7.93
CA LYS A 326 -13.44 -8.09 -9.07
C LYS A 326 -12.64 -7.86 -10.36
N GLN A 327 -12.25 -6.61 -10.66
CA GLN A 327 -11.45 -6.30 -11.85
C GLN A 327 -10.05 -6.94 -11.80
N ALA A 328 -9.41 -6.97 -10.62
CA ALA A 328 -8.14 -7.65 -10.43
C ALA A 328 -8.29 -9.18 -10.62
N GLN A 329 -9.36 -9.79 -10.11
CA GLN A 329 -9.70 -11.19 -10.36
C GLN A 329 -9.95 -11.49 -11.85
N GLU A 330 -10.44 -10.54 -12.62
CA GLU A 330 -10.58 -10.63 -14.08
C GLU A 330 -9.25 -10.37 -14.83
N GLY A 331 -8.16 -10.05 -14.11
CA GLY A 331 -6.86 -9.73 -14.68
C GLY A 331 -6.74 -8.34 -15.29
N LYS A 332 -7.65 -7.45 -14.93
CA LYS A 332 -7.61 -6.06 -15.34
C LYS A 332 -6.74 -5.25 -14.39
N THR A 333 -6.02 -4.28 -14.92
CA THR A 333 -5.23 -3.32 -14.12
C THR A 333 -5.86 -1.93 -14.24
N LEU A 334 -5.81 -1.20 -13.14
CA LEU A 334 -6.28 0.18 -13.06
C LEU A 334 -5.17 1.16 -13.52
N PRO A 335 -5.54 2.39 -13.87
CA PRO A 335 -4.58 3.47 -14.02
C PRO A 335 -3.77 3.67 -12.74
N GLN A 336 -2.56 4.22 -12.87
CA GLN A 336 -1.72 4.53 -11.71
C GLN A 336 -2.43 5.43 -10.70
N LYS A 337 -2.08 5.22 -9.42
CA LYS A 337 -2.64 6.00 -8.29
C LYS A 337 -4.16 5.97 -8.26
N SER A 338 -4.75 4.81 -8.59
CA SER A 338 -6.20 4.60 -8.53
C SER A 338 -6.71 4.42 -7.11
N THR A 339 -5.87 3.88 -6.23
CA THR A 339 -6.17 3.62 -4.82
C THR A 339 -5.10 4.25 -3.92
N TYR A 340 -5.51 4.71 -2.77
CA TYR A 340 -4.60 5.08 -1.69
C TYR A 340 -5.13 4.52 -0.38
N PHE A 341 -4.62 3.37 0.01
CA PHE A 341 -4.99 2.72 1.28
C PHE A 341 -4.40 3.48 2.47
N HIS A 342 -5.21 3.70 3.50
CA HIS A 342 -4.86 4.54 4.65
C HIS A 342 -5.33 3.92 5.98
N PRO A 343 -4.61 4.14 7.09
CA PRO A 343 -3.20 4.58 7.12
C PRO A 343 -2.28 3.45 6.65
N LYS A 344 -1.18 3.83 6.01
CA LYS A 344 -0.17 2.82 5.60
C LYS A 344 0.47 2.18 6.84
N PRO A 345 0.71 0.86 6.84
CA PRO A 345 1.41 0.19 7.93
C PRO A 345 2.84 0.75 8.06
N PRO A 346 3.30 1.10 9.28
CA PRO A 346 4.65 1.60 9.46
C PRO A 346 5.69 0.51 9.26
N SER A 347 6.87 0.91 8.76
CA SER A 347 8.06 0.08 8.71
C SER A 347 8.68 -0.08 10.10
N GLY A 348 9.30 -1.22 10.39
CA GLY A 348 10.03 -1.45 11.64
C GLY A 348 9.23 -2.09 12.77
N MET A 349 8.01 -2.56 12.52
CA MET A 349 7.23 -3.33 13.47
C MET A 349 7.75 -4.76 13.62
N VAL A 350 7.90 -5.42 12.49
CA VAL A 350 8.36 -6.81 12.36
C VAL A 350 9.27 -6.88 11.14
N PHE A 351 10.28 -7.75 11.21
CA PHE A 351 11.16 -8.08 10.09
C PHE A 351 11.09 -9.58 9.81
N PHE A 352 11.27 -9.96 8.57
CA PHE A 352 11.27 -11.37 8.19
C PHE A 352 12.56 -11.72 7.43
N ARG A 353 13.36 -12.64 7.99
CA ARG A 353 14.61 -13.09 7.36
C ARG A 353 14.32 -14.12 6.27
N LEU A 354 14.90 -13.88 5.10
CA LEU A 354 14.73 -14.70 3.89
C LEU A 354 15.83 -15.76 3.79
N ASP A 355 16.01 -16.57 4.85
CA ASP A 355 17.04 -17.60 4.90
C ASP A 355 16.65 -18.79 3.99
N PRO A 356 17.42 -19.08 2.91
CA PRO A 356 17.11 -20.18 2.00
C PRO A 356 17.27 -21.57 2.64
N ASN A 357 17.98 -21.66 3.77
CA ASN A 357 18.20 -22.91 4.50
C ASN A 357 17.19 -23.14 5.63
N ARG A 358 16.26 -22.21 5.84
CA ARG A 358 15.21 -22.31 6.86
C ARG A 358 13.88 -22.62 6.20
N SER A 359 13.28 -23.77 6.51
CA SER A 359 11.89 -24.10 6.14
C SER A 359 10.88 -23.44 7.08
N LEU A 360 9.71 -23.09 6.55
CA LEU A 360 8.55 -22.55 7.26
C LEU A 360 7.46 -23.63 7.42
#